data_f958dda8f2f6b14e28375126b88d5e81
#
_entry.id   f958dda8f2f6b14e28375126b88d5e81
#
_cell.length_a   1.000
_cell.length_b   1.000
_cell.length_c   1.000
_cell.angle_alpha   90.00
_cell.angle_beta   90.00
_cell.angle_gamma   90.00
#
_symmetry.space_group_name_H-M   'P 1'
#
loop_
_entity.id
_entity.type
_entity.pdbx_description
1 polymer ?
#
loop_
_entity_poly.entity_id
_entity_poly.type
_entity_poly.pdbx_seq_one_letter_code
_entity_poly.pdbx_strand_id
1 'polypeptide(L)'
;MSSSKKSKKHYDLEYKRRIVQEYLQGEITTNALAAREGLDRGQIYRWKVQLEGRARDARIEEIADSEGVSLEQARKIRELEEELEASQKKIAQLVLENDLLKKIQPGSPFARRSSGYIETKQILARSRGRQR
;
A
#
# COMPACT_ATOMS: atom_id res chain seq x y z
N MET A 1 13.01 24.22 -41.66
CA MET A 1 13.56 23.33 -40.62
C MET A 1 12.43 22.54 -39.99
N SER A 2 12.39 21.27 -40.27
CA SER A 2 11.40 20.40 -39.72
C SER A 2 11.74 20.11 -38.26
N SER A 3 10.97 20.65 -37.33
CA SER A 3 10.96 20.10 -36.00
C SER A 3 10.46 18.66 -36.11
N SER A 4 11.33 17.70 -35.99
CA SER A 4 10.93 16.31 -35.90
C SER A 4 10.10 16.16 -34.64
N LYS A 5 8.78 16.19 -34.79
CA LYS A 5 7.91 15.72 -33.70
C LYS A 5 8.31 14.28 -33.46
N LYS A 6 9.04 14.03 -32.35
CA LYS A 6 9.30 12.67 -31.89
C LYS A 6 7.95 11.97 -31.84
N SER A 7 7.70 11.06 -32.75
CA SER A 7 6.50 10.25 -32.73
C SER A 7 6.41 9.60 -31.37
N LYS A 8 5.32 9.83 -30.64
CA LYS A 8 5.09 9.17 -29.37
C LYS A 8 5.08 7.67 -29.61
N LYS A 9 6.08 6.97 -29.06
CA LYS A 9 6.12 5.52 -29.13
C LYS A 9 4.89 4.97 -28.42
N HIS A 10 4.12 4.17 -29.11
CA HIS A 10 3.01 3.45 -28.52
C HIS A 10 3.54 2.19 -27.85
N TYR A 11 3.19 2.00 -26.60
CA TYR A 11 3.55 0.81 -25.84
C TYR A 11 2.31 -0.02 -25.56
N ASP A 12 2.43 -1.33 -25.72
CA ASP A 12 1.37 -2.28 -25.42
C ASP A 12 1.01 -2.29 -23.93
N LEU A 13 -0.24 -2.60 -23.65
CA LEU A 13 -0.74 -2.71 -22.29
C LEU A 13 0.02 -3.76 -21.48
N GLU A 14 0.35 -4.90 -22.09
CA GLU A 14 1.12 -5.96 -21.44
C GLU A 14 2.53 -5.50 -21.09
N TYR A 15 3.18 -4.75 -21.98
CA TYR A 15 4.48 -4.16 -21.71
C TYR A 15 4.43 -3.20 -20.52
N LYS A 16 3.43 -2.32 -20.51
CA LYS A 16 3.23 -1.38 -19.39
C LYS A 16 3.02 -2.11 -18.07
N ARG A 17 2.19 -3.16 -18.08
CA ARG A 17 1.94 -3.98 -16.89
C ARG A 17 3.21 -4.64 -16.38
N ARG A 18 4.03 -5.17 -17.27
CA ARG A 18 5.30 -5.80 -16.92
C ARG A 18 6.24 -4.80 -16.25
N ILE A 19 6.39 -3.62 -16.84
CA ILE A 19 7.26 -2.57 -16.30
C ILE A 19 6.77 -2.09 -14.94
N VAL A 20 5.47 -1.86 -14.80
CA VAL A 20 4.89 -1.44 -13.52
C VAL A 20 5.05 -2.54 -12.46
N GLN A 21 4.88 -3.79 -12.85
CA GLN A 21 5.06 -4.92 -11.93
C GLN A 21 6.51 -4.99 -11.43
N GLU A 22 7.50 -4.86 -12.30
CA GLU A 22 8.91 -4.82 -11.91
C GLU A 22 9.20 -3.64 -10.97
N TYR A 23 8.61 -2.48 -11.28
CA TYR A 23 8.72 -1.30 -10.43
C TYR A 23 8.16 -1.55 -9.02
N LEU A 24 7.00 -2.19 -8.93
CA LEU A 24 6.34 -2.46 -7.64
C LEU A 24 7.06 -3.53 -6.82
N GLN A 25 7.74 -4.48 -7.47
CA GLN A 25 8.53 -5.50 -6.78
C GLN A 25 9.72 -4.93 -6.02
N GLY A 26 10.23 -3.78 -6.44
CA GLY A 26 11.28 -3.06 -5.74
C GLY A 26 12.68 -3.68 -5.81
N GLU A 27 12.87 -4.70 -6.63
CA GLU A 27 14.18 -5.35 -6.82
C GLU A 27 15.14 -4.50 -7.63
N ILE A 28 14.61 -3.61 -8.46
CA ILE A 28 15.37 -2.70 -9.31
C ILE A 28 14.95 -1.26 -9.00
N THR A 29 15.91 -0.35 -8.98
CA THR A 29 15.61 1.08 -8.78
C THR A 29 14.88 1.63 -10.00
N THR A 30 14.06 2.66 -9.79
CA THR A 30 13.31 3.32 -10.87
C THR A 30 14.26 3.85 -11.94
N ASN A 31 15.38 4.43 -11.53
CA ASN A 31 16.40 4.93 -12.46
C ASN A 31 17.01 3.84 -13.31
N ALA A 32 17.36 2.71 -12.70
CA ALA A 32 17.94 1.57 -13.40
C ALA A 32 16.93 0.94 -14.37
N LEU A 33 15.68 0.81 -13.96
CA LEU A 33 14.61 0.29 -14.81
C LEU A 33 14.37 1.20 -16.01
N ALA A 34 14.27 2.50 -15.78
CA ALA A 34 14.11 3.50 -16.83
C ALA A 34 15.29 3.47 -17.83
N ALA A 35 16.50 3.39 -17.33
CA ALA A 35 17.70 3.32 -18.17
C ALA A 35 17.74 2.03 -18.99
N ARG A 36 17.42 0.89 -18.38
CA ARG A 36 17.39 -0.41 -19.07
C ARG A 36 16.40 -0.42 -20.23
N GLU A 37 15.22 0.14 -20.02
CA GLU A 37 14.13 0.12 -20.99
C GLU A 37 14.09 1.36 -21.91
N GLY A 38 14.98 2.31 -21.69
CA GLY A 38 14.99 3.56 -22.46
C GLY A 38 13.77 4.44 -22.20
N LEU A 39 13.25 4.41 -20.99
CA LEU A 39 12.06 5.14 -20.57
C LEU A 39 12.43 6.31 -19.67
N ASP A 40 11.51 7.26 -19.55
CA ASP A 40 11.58 8.31 -18.55
C ASP A 40 10.95 7.81 -17.23
N ARG A 41 11.53 8.19 -16.11
CA ARG A 41 10.99 7.88 -14.77
C ARG A 41 9.54 8.29 -14.61
N GLY A 42 9.21 9.48 -15.10
CA GLY A 42 7.87 10.00 -15.04
C GLY A 42 6.86 9.17 -15.81
N GLN A 43 7.31 8.53 -16.90
CA GLN A 43 6.48 7.65 -17.71
C GLN A 43 6.09 6.37 -16.95
N ILE A 44 7.03 5.76 -16.24
CA ILE A 44 6.78 4.57 -15.40
C ILE A 44 5.74 4.91 -14.32
N TYR A 45 5.91 6.05 -13.66
CA TYR A 45 4.98 6.51 -12.63
C TYR A 45 3.56 6.76 -13.21
N ARG A 46 3.49 7.41 -14.37
CA ARG A 46 2.20 7.66 -15.04
C ARG A 46 1.48 6.36 -15.41
N TRP A 47 2.22 5.37 -15.87
CA TRP A 47 1.66 4.05 -16.16
C TRP A 47 1.13 3.36 -14.90
N LYS A 48 1.88 3.46 -13.82
CA LYS A 48 1.44 2.94 -12.53
C LYS A 48 0.09 3.55 -12.12
N VAL A 49 -0.02 4.86 -12.14
CA VAL A 49 -1.25 5.58 -11.80
C VAL A 49 -2.41 5.20 -12.72
N GLN A 50 -2.13 5.11 -14.02
CA GLN A 50 -3.13 4.74 -15.03
C GLN A 50 -3.66 3.32 -14.81
N LEU A 51 -2.78 2.36 -14.54
CA LEU A 51 -3.15 0.97 -14.32
C LEU A 51 -3.91 0.79 -13.00
N GLU A 52 -3.51 1.49 -11.96
CA GLU A 52 -4.24 1.51 -10.69
C GLU A 52 -5.65 2.08 -10.87
N GLY A 53 -5.80 3.15 -11.65
CA GLY A 53 -7.10 3.74 -11.96
C GLY A 53 -8.02 2.76 -12.70
N ARG A 54 -7.49 2.06 -13.68
CA ARG A 54 -8.27 1.04 -14.42
C ARG A 54 -8.68 -0.12 -13.53
N ALA A 55 -7.79 -0.59 -12.69
CA ALA A 55 -8.10 -1.65 -11.74
C ALA A 55 -9.19 -1.22 -10.75
N ARG A 56 -9.13 0.02 -10.30
CA ARG A 56 -10.13 0.61 -9.42
C ARG A 56 -11.49 0.68 -10.09
N ASP A 57 -11.54 1.15 -11.32
CA ASP A 57 -12.79 1.24 -12.10
C ASP A 57 -13.40 -0.14 -12.35
N ALA A 58 -12.58 -1.11 -12.71
CA ALA A 58 -13.01 -2.49 -12.91
C ALA A 58 -13.58 -3.09 -11.62
N ARG A 59 -12.97 -2.80 -10.47
CA ARG A 59 -13.47 -3.26 -9.18
C ARG A 59 -14.81 -2.62 -8.83
N ILE A 60 -14.99 -1.35 -9.14
CA ILE A 60 -16.26 -0.63 -8.93
C ILE A 60 -17.37 -1.28 -9.76
N GLU A 61 -17.12 -1.57 -11.03
CA GLU A 61 -18.08 -2.25 -11.90
C GLU A 61 -18.42 -3.65 -11.38
N GLU A 62 -17.42 -4.40 -10.94
CA GLU A 62 -17.62 -5.71 -10.33
C GLU A 62 -18.50 -5.64 -9.10
N ILE A 63 -18.29 -4.69 -8.21
CA ILE A 63 -19.10 -4.49 -7.01
C ILE A 63 -20.55 -4.14 -7.40
N ALA A 64 -20.72 -3.24 -8.37
CA ALA A 64 -22.06 -2.85 -8.83
C ALA A 64 -22.84 -4.05 -9.36
N ASP A 65 -22.19 -4.91 -10.14
CA ASP A 65 -22.81 -6.09 -10.73
C ASP A 65 -23.09 -7.18 -9.68
N SER A 66 -22.12 -7.48 -8.82
CA SER A 66 -22.23 -8.58 -7.86
C SER A 66 -23.19 -8.26 -6.70
N GLU A 67 -23.19 -7.03 -6.22
CA GLU A 67 -24.01 -6.59 -5.09
C GLU A 67 -25.37 -6.01 -5.53
N GLY A 68 -25.56 -5.81 -6.84
CA GLY A 68 -26.79 -5.22 -7.37
C GLY A 68 -27.03 -3.80 -6.91
N VAL A 69 -25.95 -3.03 -6.72
CA VAL A 69 -26.00 -1.64 -6.26
C VAL A 69 -25.68 -0.68 -7.39
N SER A 70 -25.98 0.60 -7.21
CA SER A 70 -25.63 1.63 -8.18
C SER A 70 -24.13 1.84 -8.25
N LEU A 71 -23.63 2.43 -9.36
CA LEU A 71 -22.22 2.78 -9.49
C LEU A 71 -21.76 3.74 -8.39
N GLU A 72 -22.60 4.65 -7.98
CA GLU A 72 -22.30 5.60 -6.90
C GLU A 72 -22.10 4.86 -5.57
N GLN A 73 -22.97 3.94 -5.24
CA GLN A 73 -22.84 3.08 -4.06
C GLN A 73 -21.61 2.19 -4.16
N ALA A 74 -21.33 1.64 -5.34
CA ALA A 74 -20.14 0.82 -5.58
C ALA A 74 -18.83 1.62 -5.39
N ARG A 75 -18.81 2.88 -5.82
CA ARG A 75 -17.68 3.77 -5.56
C ARG A 75 -17.45 3.99 -4.07
N LYS A 76 -18.53 4.16 -3.33
CA LYS A 76 -18.45 4.33 -1.87
C LYS A 76 -17.94 3.05 -1.18
N ILE A 77 -18.37 1.89 -1.63
CA ILE A 77 -17.87 0.61 -1.13
C ILE A 77 -16.38 0.48 -1.43
N ARG A 78 -15.95 0.82 -2.65
CA ARG A 78 -14.52 0.77 -3.01
C ARG A 78 -13.68 1.73 -2.18
N GLU A 79 -14.17 2.93 -1.94
CA GLU A 79 -13.53 3.90 -1.08
C GLU A 79 -13.32 3.35 0.34
N LEU A 80 -14.33 2.71 0.90
CA LEU A 80 -14.24 2.07 2.22
C LEU A 80 -13.29 0.87 2.22
N GLU A 81 -13.26 0.08 1.17
CA GLU A 81 -12.27 -1.01 1.01
C GLU A 81 -10.85 -0.46 1.03
N GLU A 82 -10.60 0.64 0.30
CA GLU A 82 -9.29 1.29 0.24
C GLU A 82 -8.86 1.83 1.61
N GLU A 83 -9.77 2.45 2.33
CA GLU A 83 -9.51 2.94 3.69
C GLU A 83 -9.19 1.78 4.65
N LEU A 84 -9.92 0.68 4.52
CA LEU A 84 -9.68 -0.52 5.32
C LEU A 84 -8.31 -1.13 5.02
N GLU A 85 -7.95 -1.27 3.75
CA GLU A 85 -6.64 -1.76 3.34
C GLU A 85 -5.50 -0.88 3.88
N ALA A 86 -5.66 0.44 3.79
CA ALA A 86 -4.67 1.39 4.30
C ALA A 86 -4.52 1.26 5.83
N SER A 87 -5.63 1.11 6.55
CA SER A 87 -5.63 0.91 8.00
C SER A 87 -4.96 -0.39 8.39
N GLN A 88 -5.25 -1.48 7.67
CA GLN A 88 -4.63 -2.79 7.91
C GLN A 88 -3.13 -2.76 7.68
N LYS A 89 -2.66 -2.10 6.62
CA LYS A 89 -1.23 -1.92 6.35
C LYS A 89 -0.56 -1.14 7.46
N LYS A 90 -1.19 -0.07 7.92
CA LYS A 90 -0.66 0.75 9.02
C LYS A 90 -0.55 -0.05 10.32
N ILE A 91 -1.57 -0.84 10.64
CA ILE A 91 -1.55 -1.71 11.82
C ILE A 91 -0.40 -2.73 11.72
N ALA A 92 -0.26 -3.38 10.57
CA ALA A 92 0.82 -4.34 10.34
C ALA A 92 2.20 -3.69 10.48
N GLN A 93 2.38 -2.48 9.95
CA GLN A 93 3.62 -1.71 10.08
C GLN A 93 3.92 -1.38 11.53
N LEU A 94 2.93 -0.91 12.29
CA LEU A 94 3.09 -0.58 13.69
C LEU A 94 3.44 -1.81 14.53
N VAL A 95 2.86 -2.97 14.22
CA VAL A 95 3.18 -4.22 14.89
C VAL A 95 4.64 -4.61 14.62
N LEU A 96 5.10 -4.52 13.37
CA LEU A 96 6.48 -4.80 13.00
C LEU A 96 7.46 -3.85 13.68
N GLU A 97 7.17 -2.55 13.70
CA GLU A 97 7.99 -1.55 14.37
C GLU A 97 8.09 -1.82 15.86
N ASN A 98 6.98 -2.20 16.48
CA ASN A 98 6.94 -2.55 17.89
C ASN A 98 7.80 -3.78 18.19
N ASP A 99 7.72 -4.83 17.36
CA ASP A 99 8.53 -6.02 17.50
C ASP A 99 10.03 -5.73 17.28
N LEU A 100 10.37 -4.89 16.33
CA LEU A 100 11.74 -4.44 16.10
C LEU A 100 12.30 -3.67 17.29
N LEU A 101 11.52 -2.76 17.86
CA LEU A 101 11.93 -2.01 19.05
C LEU A 101 12.19 -2.94 20.23
N LYS A 102 11.42 -3.99 20.42
CA LYS A 102 11.64 -5.00 21.44
C LYS A 102 12.95 -5.77 21.21
N LYS A 103 13.32 -6.05 19.97
CA LYS A 103 14.55 -6.76 19.62
C LYS A 103 15.80 -5.89 19.71
N ILE A 104 15.68 -4.60 19.37
CA ILE A 104 16.81 -3.66 19.38
C ILE A 104 17.30 -3.36 20.80
N GLN A 105 16.47 -3.54 21.80
CA GLN A 105 16.81 -3.31 23.21
C GLN A 105 16.90 -4.63 23.98
N PRO A 106 17.83 -5.52 23.63
CA PRO A 106 18.03 -6.75 24.37
C PRO A 106 18.63 -6.43 25.77
N GLY A 107 18.30 -7.22 26.75
CA GLY A 107 18.84 -7.09 28.11
C GLY A 107 17.95 -6.32 29.06
N SER A 108 18.56 -5.56 29.98
CA SER A 108 17.82 -4.90 31.08
C SER A 108 16.63 -4.03 30.65
N PRO A 109 16.71 -3.24 29.56
CA PRO A 109 15.54 -2.49 29.09
C PRO A 109 14.40 -3.39 28.64
N PHE A 110 14.72 -4.52 28.03
CA PHE A 110 13.73 -5.50 27.59
C PHE A 110 13.07 -6.18 28.78
N ALA A 111 13.86 -6.58 29.78
CA ALA A 111 13.33 -7.15 31.01
C ALA A 111 12.41 -6.19 31.74
N ARG A 112 12.75 -4.90 31.79
CA ARG A 112 11.91 -3.84 32.37
C ARG A 112 10.61 -3.67 31.59
N ARG A 113 10.66 -3.76 30.27
CA ARG A 113 9.45 -3.69 29.43
C ARG A 113 8.52 -4.88 29.66
N SER A 114 9.08 -6.03 29.84
CA SER A 114 8.31 -7.21 30.20
C SER A 114 7.53 -6.98 31.49
N SER A 115 8.20 -6.43 32.51
CA SER A 115 7.55 -6.00 33.77
C SER A 115 6.50 -4.94 33.53
N GLY A 116 6.83 -3.91 32.73
CA GLY A 116 5.92 -2.83 32.41
C GLY A 116 4.66 -3.30 31.69
N TYR A 117 4.79 -4.26 30.81
CA TYR A 117 3.65 -4.87 30.14
C TYR A 117 2.70 -5.56 31.12
N ILE A 118 3.26 -6.29 32.08
CA ILE A 118 2.48 -6.96 33.14
C ILE A 118 1.76 -5.90 34.00
N GLU A 119 2.44 -4.83 34.36
CA GLU A 119 1.85 -3.71 35.10
C GLU A 119 0.69 -3.08 34.34
N THR A 120 0.83 -2.88 33.04
CA THR A 120 -0.24 -2.36 32.18
C THR A 120 -1.46 -3.26 32.22
N LYS A 121 -1.28 -4.58 32.14
CA LYS A 121 -2.39 -5.52 32.28
C LYS A 121 -3.06 -5.43 33.65
N GLN A 122 -2.28 -5.31 34.71
CA GLN A 122 -2.81 -5.14 36.05
C GLN A 122 -3.61 -3.85 36.23
N ILE A 123 -3.13 -2.74 35.65
CA ILE A 123 -3.83 -1.47 35.66
C ILE A 123 -5.16 -1.58 34.92
N LEU A 124 -5.18 -2.21 33.74
CA LEU A 124 -6.40 -2.46 32.98
C LEU A 124 -7.40 -3.34 33.75
N ALA A 125 -6.92 -4.39 34.40
CA ALA A 125 -7.75 -5.25 35.21
C ALA A 125 -8.35 -4.49 36.43
N ARG A 126 -7.57 -3.64 37.07
CA ARG A 126 -8.05 -2.78 38.15
C ARG A 126 -9.09 -1.78 37.69
N SER A 127 -8.89 -1.15 36.55
CA SER A 127 -9.87 -0.19 36.01
C SER A 127 -11.19 -0.90 35.63
N ARG A 128 -11.15 -2.11 35.17
CA ARG A 128 -12.36 -2.93 34.93
C ARG A 128 -13.09 -3.25 36.25
N GLY A 129 -12.34 -3.54 37.30
CA GLY A 129 -12.91 -3.80 38.62
C GLY A 129 -13.59 -2.57 39.22
N ARG A 130 -13.13 -1.36 38.92
CA ARG A 130 -13.71 -0.11 39.42
C ARG A 130 -15.01 0.30 38.74
N GLN A 131 -15.31 -0.28 37.59
CA GLN A 131 -16.52 0.02 36.83
C GLN A 131 -17.74 -0.80 37.30
N ARG A 132 -17.63 -1.56 38.32
CA ARG A 132 -18.75 -2.28 38.93
C ARG A 132 -19.58 -1.40 39.87
#